data_6a81dd502f8741907a365c46038e1f4c
#
_entry.id   6a81dd502f8741907a365c46038e1f4c
#
_cell.length_a   1.000
_cell.length_b   1.000
_cell.length_c   1.000
_cell.angle_alpha   90.00
_cell.angle_beta   90.00
_cell.angle_gamma   90.00
#
_symmetry.space_group_name_H-M   'P 1'
#
loop_
_entity.id
_entity.type
_entity.pdbx_description
1 polymer ?
#
loop_
_entity_poly.entity_id
_entity_poly.type
_entity_poly.pdbx_seq_one_letter_code
_entity_poly.pdbx_strand_id
1 'polypeptide(L)'
;MQSWLESYHRAQKAALDSVPLAQVDKLVSLLAQCLREDRQIFVFGNGGSASNCSHFATDLGKGASDKVGKRFRIISLNDNVSWMTAISNDCAYEDIFYYQLQNFGRPGDLVISLSVSGNSPNCVKGLDWAKKNGLKTVALVGAKRGRMAEIADEVLVINDTHYGRVEDAQMTICHMLCYAFMEQPAIAK
;
A
#
# COMPACT_ATOMS: atom_id res chain seq x y z
N MET A 1 -27.01 21.18 -2.11
CA MET A 1 -26.04 20.37 -1.35
C MET A 1 -26.44 18.88 -1.31
N GLN A 2 -27.68 18.54 -0.95
CA GLN A 2 -28.12 17.14 -0.86
C GLN A 2 -27.90 16.35 -2.17
N SER A 3 -28.29 16.89 -3.33
CA SER A 3 -28.07 16.24 -4.63
C SER A 3 -26.60 15.95 -4.95
N TRP A 4 -25.69 16.84 -4.52
CA TRP A 4 -24.25 16.61 -4.66
C TRP A 4 -23.79 15.48 -3.74
N LEU A 5 -24.23 15.43 -2.48
CA LEU A 5 -23.91 14.35 -1.54
C LEU A 5 -24.38 12.99 -2.06
N GLU A 6 -25.60 12.92 -2.61
CA GLU A 6 -26.11 11.70 -3.22
C GLU A 6 -25.30 11.28 -4.45
N SER A 7 -24.88 12.25 -5.28
CA SER A 7 -24.03 11.98 -6.43
C SER A 7 -22.66 11.47 -6.03
N TYR A 8 -22.02 12.11 -5.03
CA TYR A 8 -20.75 11.69 -4.47
C TYR A 8 -20.83 10.26 -3.92
N HIS A 9 -21.88 9.99 -3.12
CA HIS A 9 -22.09 8.67 -2.51
C HIS A 9 -22.27 7.56 -3.59
N ARG A 10 -23.04 7.84 -4.66
CA ARG A 10 -23.17 6.89 -5.78
C ARG A 10 -21.83 6.64 -6.49
N ALA A 11 -21.06 7.69 -6.73
CA ALA A 11 -19.74 7.55 -7.35
C ALA A 11 -18.75 6.80 -6.44
N GLN A 12 -18.79 7.06 -5.12
CA GLN A 12 -18.01 6.31 -4.14
C GLN A 12 -18.34 4.82 -4.17
N LYS A 13 -19.63 4.47 -4.21
CA LYS A 13 -20.06 3.08 -4.31
C LYS A 13 -19.51 2.43 -5.59
N ALA A 14 -19.58 3.12 -6.73
CA ALA A 14 -19.03 2.61 -7.99
C ALA A 14 -17.52 2.38 -7.93
N ALA A 15 -16.77 3.26 -7.26
CA ALA A 15 -15.34 3.10 -7.03
C ALA A 15 -15.05 1.85 -6.17
N LEU A 16 -15.81 1.63 -5.10
CA LEU A 16 -15.71 0.43 -4.25
C LEU A 16 -16.09 -0.85 -5.01
N ASP A 17 -17.15 -0.82 -5.82
CA ASP A 17 -17.57 -1.96 -6.64
C ASP A 17 -16.49 -2.34 -7.71
N SER A 18 -15.60 -1.43 -8.04
CA SER A 18 -14.48 -1.67 -8.97
C SER A 18 -13.24 -2.32 -8.34
N VAL A 19 -13.22 -2.54 -7.02
CA VAL A 19 -12.09 -3.17 -6.34
C VAL A 19 -11.83 -4.56 -6.91
N PRO A 20 -10.60 -4.84 -7.38
CA PRO A 20 -10.30 -6.09 -8.08
C PRO A 20 -10.07 -7.24 -7.09
N LEU A 21 -11.14 -7.90 -6.64
CA LEU A 21 -11.10 -8.92 -5.58
C LEU A 21 -10.12 -10.07 -5.86
N ALA A 22 -9.95 -10.47 -7.12
CA ALA A 22 -8.97 -11.52 -7.48
C ALA A 22 -7.52 -11.08 -7.22
N GLN A 23 -7.20 -9.80 -7.40
CA GLN A 23 -5.88 -9.25 -7.09
C GLN A 23 -5.73 -9.03 -5.58
N VAL A 24 -6.81 -8.70 -4.86
CA VAL A 24 -6.81 -8.65 -3.39
C VAL A 24 -6.49 -10.02 -2.81
N ASP A 25 -7.10 -11.09 -3.32
CA ASP A 25 -6.84 -12.48 -2.89
C ASP A 25 -5.37 -12.89 -3.13
N LYS A 26 -4.79 -12.53 -4.29
CA LYS A 26 -3.35 -12.72 -4.53
C LYS A 26 -2.49 -11.98 -3.50
N LEU A 27 -2.88 -10.77 -3.13
CA LEU A 27 -2.13 -9.99 -2.13
C LEU A 27 -2.26 -10.59 -0.72
N VAL A 28 -3.43 -11.16 -0.36
CA VAL A 28 -3.58 -11.96 0.87
C VAL A 28 -2.57 -13.12 0.86
N SER A 29 -2.46 -13.84 -0.25
CA SER A 29 -1.51 -14.95 -0.40
C SER A 29 -0.05 -14.50 -0.27
N LEU A 30 0.32 -13.36 -0.86
CA LEU A 30 1.63 -12.74 -0.72
C LEU A 30 1.94 -12.35 0.72
N LEU A 31 1.00 -11.76 1.43
CA LEU A 31 1.15 -11.39 2.85
C LEU A 31 1.33 -12.65 3.72
N ALA A 32 0.56 -13.71 3.47
CA ALA A 32 0.73 -14.98 4.15
C ALA A 32 2.12 -15.59 3.91
N GLN A 33 2.64 -15.50 2.68
CA GLN A 33 3.99 -15.92 2.37
C GLN A 33 5.02 -15.08 3.13
N CYS A 34 4.91 -13.74 3.13
CA CYS A 34 5.79 -12.86 3.89
C CYS A 34 5.81 -13.22 5.39
N LEU A 35 4.65 -13.53 5.96
CA LEU A 35 4.55 -13.94 7.36
C LEU A 35 5.28 -15.27 7.61
N ARG A 36 5.08 -16.28 6.74
CA ARG A 36 5.75 -17.58 6.88
C ARG A 36 7.26 -17.48 6.76
N GLU A 37 7.74 -16.71 5.80
CA GLU A 37 9.16 -16.54 5.48
C GLU A 37 9.87 -15.44 6.28
N ASP A 38 9.17 -14.81 7.24
CA ASP A 38 9.69 -13.69 8.06
C ASP A 38 10.20 -12.51 7.22
N ARG A 39 9.50 -12.17 6.10
CA ARG A 39 9.86 -11.07 5.23
C ARG A 39 9.37 -9.73 5.77
N GLN A 40 10.15 -8.68 5.53
CA GLN A 40 9.76 -7.31 5.83
C GLN A 40 8.76 -6.81 4.77
N ILE A 41 7.73 -6.08 5.24
CA ILE A 41 6.74 -5.42 4.39
C ILE A 41 6.91 -3.91 4.56
N PHE A 42 7.16 -3.20 3.48
CA PHE A 42 7.25 -1.74 3.44
C PHE A 42 6.02 -1.17 2.75
N VAL A 43 5.39 -0.18 3.37
CA VAL A 43 4.26 0.51 2.77
C VAL A 43 4.50 2.01 2.73
N PHE A 44 4.10 2.67 1.63
CA PHE A 44 4.26 4.12 1.49
C PHE A 44 3.34 4.72 0.43
N GLY A 45 3.07 6.00 0.59
CA GLY A 45 2.26 6.83 -0.30
C GLY A 45 2.38 8.31 0.07
N ASN A 46 1.55 9.17 -0.52
CA ASN A 46 1.49 10.60 -0.20
C ASN A 46 0.09 10.99 0.27
N GLY A 47 -0.02 12.04 1.10
CA GLY A 47 -1.31 12.60 1.52
C GLY A 47 -2.23 11.56 2.19
N GLY A 48 -3.46 11.40 1.68
CA GLY A 48 -4.40 10.39 2.18
C GLY A 48 -3.91 8.96 1.99
N SER A 49 -3.21 8.67 0.89
CA SER A 49 -2.54 7.37 0.72
C SER A 49 -1.46 7.11 1.78
N ALA A 50 -0.73 8.14 2.27
CA ALA A 50 0.20 8.00 3.40
C ALA A 50 -0.52 7.64 4.70
N SER A 51 -1.65 8.30 4.98
CA SER A 51 -2.50 7.97 6.13
C SER A 51 -2.98 6.51 6.09
N ASN A 52 -3.38 6.05 4.91
CA ASN A 52 -3.76 4.65 4.68
C ASN A 52 -2.59 3.68 4.94
N CYS A 53 -1.37 4.04 4.56
CA CYS A 53 -0.18 3.22 4.83
C CYS A 53 0.09 3.06 6.33
N SER A 54 0.02 4.15 7.10
CA SER A 54 0.23 4.12 8.56
C SER A 54 -0.88 3.32 9.26
N HIS A 55 -2.14 3.49 8.84
CA HIS A 55 -3.27 2.70 9.34
C HIS A 55 -3.09 1.21 9.03
N PHE A 56 -2.79 0.87 7.78
CA PHE A 56 -2.56 -0.50 7.35
C PHE A 56 -1.41 -1.18 8.12
N ALA A 57 -0.29 -0.45 8.33
CA ALA A 57 0.82 -0.96 9.12
C ALA A 57 0.41 -1.27 10.57
N THR A 58 -0.45 -0.46 11.17
CA THR A 58 -1.00 -0.69 12.52
C THR A 58 -1.90 -1.92 12.54
N ASP A 59 -2.86 -2.02 11.63
CA ASP A 59 -3.85 -3.10 11.62
C ASP A 59 -3.21 -4.46 11.30
N LEU A 60 -2.31 -4.53 10.33
CA LEU A 60 -1.62 -5.76 10.00
C LEU A 60 -0.56 -6.13 11.06
N GLY A 61 0.26 -5.15 11.46
CA GLY A 61 1.35 -5.36 12.41
C GLY A 61 0.90 -5.66 13.84
N LYS A 62 -0.25 -5.10 14.28
CA LYS A 62 -0.82 -5.34 15.61
C LYS A 62 -2.05 -6.24 15.53
N GLY A 63 -3.10 -5.82 14.84
CA GLY A 63 -4.40 -6.48 14.88
C GLY A 63 -4.37 -7.89 14.30
N ALA A 64 -3.94 -8.05 13.05
CA ALA A 64 -3.83 -9.35 12.40
C ALA A 64 -2.79 -10.24 13.08
N SER A 65 -1.63 -9.68 13.45
CA SER A 65 -0.56 -10.39 14.15
C SER A 65 -1.03 -11.02 15.46
N ASP A 66 -1.84 -10.31 16.25
CA ASP A 66 -2.38 -10.81 17.52
C ASP A 66 -3.32 -12.02 17.29
N LYS A 67 -4.08 -12.00 16.19
CA LYS A 67 -5.03 -13.07 15.85
C LYS A 67 -4.35 -14.33 15.30
N VAL A 68 -3.32 -14.15 14.46
CA VAL A 68 -2.61 -15.30 13.89
C VAL A 68 -1.51 -15.86 14.81
N GLY A 69 -1.15 -15.14 15.89
CA GLY A 69 -0.12 -15.58 16.86
C GLY A 69 1.32 -15.47 16.33
N LYS A 70 1.55 -14.77 15.22
CA LYS A 70 2.87 -14.50 14.64
C LYS A 70 2.92 -13.05 14.14
N ARG A 71 4.07 -12.38 14.28
CA ARG A 71 4.20 -10.96 13.94
C ARG A 71 4.46 -10.73 12.46
N PHE A 72 3.60 -9.95 11.81
CA PHE A 72 3.93 -9.34 10.53
C PHE A 72 5.00 -8.26 10.75
N ARG A 73 6.08 -8.35 10.01
CA ARG A 73 7.13 -7.33 9.99
C ARG A 73 6.75 -6.27 8.98
N ILE A 74 5.86 -5.37 9.36
CA ILE A 74 5.38 -4.29 8.49
C ILE A 74 5.74 -2.93 9.09
N ILE A 75 6.19 -2.01 8.23
CA ILE A 75 6.40 -0.60 8.58
C ILE A 75 5.87 0.32 7.49
N SER A 76 5.30 1.45 7.88
CA SER A 76 5.04 2.57 6.98
C SER A 76 6.27 3.47 6.92
N LEU A 77 6.79 3.69 5.72
CA LEU A 77 7.91 4.62 5.51
C LEU A 77 7.50 6.09 5.66
N ASN A 78 6.21 6.34 5.88
CA ASN A 78 5.66 7.66 6.18
C ASN A 78 5.77 8.06 7.66
N ASP A 79 6.04 7.10 8.56
CA ASP A 79 5.93 7.35 10.01
C ASP A 79 7.19 7.99 10.61
N ASN A 80 8.33 7.93 9.92
CA ASN A 80 9.55 8.61 10.36
C ASN A 80 9.62 10.03 9.73
N VAL A 81 8.91 10.95 10.32
CA VAL A 81 8.83 12.35 9.85
C VAL A 81 10.21 13.02 9.84
N SER A 82 11.04 12.76 10.83
CA SER A 82 12.40 13.36 10.91
C SER A 82 13.26 12.90 9.74
N TRP A 83 13.20 11.63 9.37
CA TRP A 83 13.93 11.11 8.23
C TRP A 83 13.44 11.68 6.90
N MET A 84 12.11 11.72 6.70
CA MET A 84 11.51 12.29 5.49
C MET A 84 11.88 13.76 5.32
N THR A 85 11.83 14.56 6.40
CA THR A 85 12.17 15.99 6.35
C THR A 85 13.66 16.23 6.12
N ALA A 86 14.54 15.44 6.73
CA ALA A 86 15.98 15.53 6.49
C ALA A 86 16.34 15.21 5.03
N ILE A 87 15.82 14.09 4.49
CA ILE A 87 16.05 13.73 3.09
C ILE A 87 15.49 14.80 2.14
N SER A 88 14.29 15.31 2.43
CA SER A 88 13.68 16.37 1.60
C SER A 88 14.50 17.66 1.60
N ASN A 89 15.11 18.01 2.74
CA ASN A 89 15.92 19.23 2.90
C ASN A 89 17.31 19.08 2.25
N ASP A 90 17.96 17.94 2.45
CA ASP A 90 19.35 17.74 2.09
C ASP A 90 19.54 17.17 0.67
N CYS A 91 18.53 16.49 0.14
CA CYS A 91 18.54 15.85 -1.18
C CYS A 91 17.34 16.30 -2.02
N ALA A 92 16.26 15.48 -2.05
CA ALA A 92 15.02 15.83 -2.73
C ALA A 92 13.83 15.09 -2.11
N TYR A 93 12.63 15.68 -2.24
CA TYR A 93 11.39 15.01 -1.80
C TYR A 93 11.14 13.67 -2.51
N GLU A 94 11.63 13.52 -3.73
CA GLU A 94 11.53 12.26 -4.47
C GLU A 94 12.34 11.12 -3.87
N ASP A 95 13.27 11.40 -2.95
CA ASP A 95 14.19 10.44 -2.34
C ASP A 95 13.70 9.86 -1.01
N ILE A 96 12.62 10.39 -0.44
CA ILE A 96 12.19 10.09 0.93
C ILE A 96 11.92 8.58 1.20
N PHE A 97 11.41 7.84 0.22
CA PHE A 97 11.19 6.41 0.34
C PHE A 97 12.39 5.59 -0.17
N TYR A 98 13.03 6.05 -1.22
CA TYR A 98 14.20 5.43 -1.82
C TYR A 98 15.34 5.21 -0.82
N TYR A 99 15.74 6.25 -0.07
CA TYR A 99 16.81 6.11 0.92
C TYR A 99 16.44 5.19 2.09
N GLN A 100 15.20 5.24 2.57
CA GLN A 100 14.76 4.32 3.60
C GLN A 100 14.78 2.85 3.13
N LEU A 101 14.36 2.60 1.88
CA LEU A 101 14.43 1.27 1.29
C LEU A 101 15.87 0.77 1.14
N GLN A 102 16.83 1.64 0.78
CA GLN A 102 18.25 1.26 0.72
C GLN A 102 18.79 0.78 2.07
N ASN A 103 18.34 1.39 3.17
CA ASN A 103 18.79 1.01 4.50
C ASN A 103 18.18 -0.34 4.96
N PHE A 104 16.92 -0.59 4.66
CA PHE A 104 16.17 -1.68 5.27
C PHE A 104 15.79 -2.81 4.32
N GLY A 105 15.58 -2.52 3.04
CA GLY A 105 15.09 -3.48 2.06
C GLY A 105 16.09 -4.58 1.75
N ARG A 106 15.60 -5.81 1.66
CA ARG A 106 16.38 -7.00 1.31
C ARG A 106 15.66 -7.78 0.20
N PRO A 107 16.40 -8.53 -0.65
CA PRO A 107 15.78 -9.39 -1.65
C PRO A 107 14.75 -10.34 -1.01
N GLY A 108 13.57 -10.42 -1.63
CA GLY A 108 12.44 -11.22 -1.14
C GLY A 108 11.48 -10.49 -0.20
N ASP A 109 11.81 -9.28 0.30
CA ASP A 109 10.87 -8.42 1.01
C ASP A 109 9.77 -7.90 0.08
N LEU A 110 8.70 -7.36 0.67
CA LEU A 110 7.53 -6.85 -0.04
C LEU A 110 7.42 -5.33 0.08
N VAL A 111 7.18 -4.67 -1.03
CA VAL A 111 6.83 -3.24 -1.09
C VAL A 111 5.41 -3.08 -1.62
N ILE A 112 4.58 -2.35 -0.89
CA ILE A 112 3.23 -1.95 -1.32
C ILE A 112 3.17 -0.42 -1.36
N SER A 113 3.04 0.15 -2.54
CA SER A 113 2.96 1.61 -2.71
C SER A 113 1.57 2.04 -3.18
N LEU A 114 1.03 3.06 -2.51
CA LEU A 114 -0.29 3.62 -2.75
C LEU A 114 -0.17 4.99 -3.43
N SER A 115 -0.85 5.17 -4.58
CA SER A 115 -0.90 6.48 -5.25
C SER A 115 -2.11 6.57 -6.18
N VAL A 116 -2.96 7.55 -5.99
CA VAL A 116 -4.13 7.77 -6.85
C VAL A 116 -3.72 7.99 -8.31
N SER A 117 -2.71 8.82 -8.55
CA SER A 117 -2.20 9.10 -9.90
C SER A 117 -1.31 8.00 -10.48
N GLY A 118 -0.66 7.22 -9.62
CA GLY A 118 0.38 6.26 -9.99
C GLY A 118 1.66 6.90 -10.55
N ASN A 119 1.81 8.23 -10.44
CA ASN A 119 2.91 8.99 -11.03
C ASN A 119 3.70 9.85 -10.03
N SER A 120 3.44 9.74 -8.73
CA SER A 120 4.19 10.48 -7.72
C SER A 120 5.69 10.11 -7.79
N PRO A 121 6.62 11.08 -8.03
CA PRO A 121 8.02 10.75 -8.31
C PRO A 121 8.70 9.95 -7.20
N ASN A 122 8.45 10.27 -5.93
CA ASN A 122 8.96 9.53 -4.77
C ASN A 122 8.44 8.08 -4.71
N CYS A 123 7.15 7.85 -5.02
CA CYS A 123 6.58 6.51 -5.07
C CYS A 123 7.16 5.70 -6.24
N VAL A 124 7.27 6.31 -7.41
CA VAL A 124 7.88 5.70 -8.61
C VAL A 124 9.33 5.31 -8.34
N LYS A 125 10.13 6.22 -7.78
CA LYS A 125 11.56 6.00 -7.48
C LYS A 125 11.76 4.88 -6.46
N GLY A 126 10.99 4.89 -5.37
CA GLY A 126 11.05 3.83 -4.36
C GLY A 126 10.65 2.46 -4.92
N LEU A 127 9.57 2.41 -5.70
CA LEU A 127 9.07 1.17 -6.30
C LEU A 127 10.05 0.60 -7.34
N ASP A 128 10.63 1.45 -8.20
CA ASP A 128 11.63 1.06 -9.20
C ASP A 128 12.89 0.49 -8.56
N TRP A 129 13.39 1.16 -7.51
CA TRP A 129 14.52 0.65 -6.75
C TRP A 129 14.21 -0.71 -6.11
N ALA A 130 13.06 -0.84 -5.46
CA ALA A 130 12.65 -2.09 -4.83
C ALA A 130 12.67 -3.25 -5.83
N LYS A 131 12.05 -3.06 -7.01
CA LYS A 131 12.04 -4.07 -8.06
C LYS A 131 13.45 -4.44 -8.54
N LYS A 132 14.30 -3.46 -8.80
CA LYS A 132 15.70 -3.67 -9.25
C LYS A 132 16.56 -4.40 -8.22
N ASN A 133 16.20 -4.34 -6.93
CA ASN A 133 16.91 -4.98 -5.83
C ASN A 133 16.25 -6.26 -5.32
N GLY A 134 15.34 -6.84 -6.11
CA GLY A 134 14.77 -8.17 -5.84
C GLY A 134 13.68 -8.19 -4.76
N LEU A 135 13.11 -7.03 -4.40
CA LEU A 135 11.91 -6.99 -3.58
C LEU A 135 10.67 -7.23 -4.47
N LYS A 136 9.66 -7.86 -3.92
CA LYS A 136 8.34 -7.96 -4.57
C LYS A 136 7.64 -6.61 -4.50
N THR A 137 6.97 -6.22 -5.58
CA THR A 137 6.40 -4.88 -5.69
C THR A 137 4.91 -4.91 -6.04
N VAL A 138 4.12 -4.16 -5.29
CA VAL A 138 2.68 -4.01 -5.47
C VAL A 138 2.34 -2.53 -5.57
N ALA A 139 1.51 -2.16 -6.55
CA ALA A 139 0.97 -0.81 -6.70
C ALA A 139 -0.56 -0.79 -6.56
N LEU A 140 -1.08 0.01 -5.63
CA LEU A 140 -2.51 0.34 -5.51
C LEU A 140 -2.73 1.72 -6.14
N VAL A 141 -3.36 1.75 -7.31
CA VAL A 141 -3.50 2.97 -8.12
C VAL A 141 -4.94 3.22 -8.57
N GLY A 142 -5.24 4.47 -8.92
CA GLY A 142 -6.50 4.82 -9.58
C GLY A 142 -6.50 4.47 -11.08
N ALA A 143 -7.59 4.81 -11.78
CA ALA A 143 -7.83 4.46 -13.17
C ALA A 143 -6.74 4.93 -14.16
N LYS A 144 -6.00 5.98 -13.83
CA LYS A 144 -4.87 6.47 -14.65
C LYS A 144 -3.68 5.53 -14.66
N ARG A 145 -3.60 4.61 -13.70
CA ARG A 145 -2.53 3.61 -13.53
C ARG A 145 -1.14 4.21 -13.30
N GLY A 146 -0.69 5.11 -14.19
CA GLY A 146 0.60 5.79 -14.09
C GLY A 146 1.81 4.88 -14.20
N ARG A 147 3.00 5.46 -14.01
CA ARG A 147 4.28 4.76 -14.11
C ARG A 147 4.44 3.62 -13.10
N MET A 148 3.83 3.74 -11.92
CA MET A 148 3.88 2.68 -10.91
C MET A 148 3.30 1.36 -11.42
N ALA A 149 2.20 1.42 -12.22
CA ALA A 149 1.57 0.23 -12.78
C ALA A 149 2.41 -0.46 -13.88
N GLU A 150 3.36 0.24 -14.47
CA GLU A 150 4.31 -0.35 -15.44
C GLU A 150 5.48 -1.03 -14.74
N ILE A 151 5.83 -0.57 -13.53
CA ILE A 151 6.97 -1.07 -12.76
C ILE A 151 6.58 -2.27 -11.89
N ALA A 152 5.45 -2.20 -11.17
CA ALA A 152 5.07 -3.18 -10.17
C ALA A 152 4.88 -4.60 -10.73
N ASP A 153 5.16 -5.61 -9.90
CA ASP A 153 4.88 -7.01 -10.22
C ASP A 153 3.39 -7.30 -10.18
N GLU A 154 2.68 -6.70 -9.22
CA GLU A 154 1.22 -6.80 -9.08
C GLU A 154 0.60 -5.40 -9.01
N VAL A 155 -0.54 -5.22 -9.68
CA VAL A 155 -1.22 -3.92 -9.75
C VAL A 155 -2.69 -4.09 -9.42
N LEU A 156 -3.15 -3.35 -8.40
CA LEU A 156 -4.56 -3.22 -8.06
C LEU A 156 -5.05 -1.86 -8.56
N VAL A 157 -5.98 -1.88 -9.49
CA VAL A 157 -6.53 -0.65 -10.11
C VAL A 157 -7.94 -0.41 -9.60
N ILE A 158 -8.17 0.77 -9.02
CA ILE A 158 -9.48 1.28 -8.65
C ILE A 158 -9.98 2.14 -9.82
N ASN A 159 -11.13 1.81 -10.38
CA ASN A 159 -11.63 2.46 -11.61
C ASN A 159 -12.26 3.84 -11.35
N ASP A 160 -11.51 4.71 -10.68
CA ASP A 160 -11.85 6.12 -10.44
C ASP A 160 -10.58 6.97 -10.49
N THR A 161 -10.75 8.29 -10.71
CA THR A 161 -9.65 9.26 -10.73
C THR A 161 -9.76 10.32 -9.63
N HIS A 162 -10.84 10.32 -8.87
CA HIS A 162 -11.06 11.27 -7.78
C HIS A 162 -10.30 10.83 -6.53
N TYR A 163 -9.46 11.71 -5.99
CA TYR A 163 -8.57 11.40 -4.88
C TYR A 163 -9.29 10.77 -3.69
N GLY A 164 -10.29 11.44 -3.12
CA GLY A 164 -11.00 10.91 -1.95
C GLY A 164 -11.61 9.54 -2.19
N ARG A 165 -12.28 9.33 -3.34
CA ARG A 165 -12.93 8.04 -3.62
C ARG A 165 -11.93 6.90 -3.82
N VAL A 166 -10.79 7.18 -4.44
CA VAL A 166 -9.73 6.18 -4.61
C VAL A 166 -9.05 5.89 -3.28
N GLU A 167 -8.79 6.90 -2.46
CA GLU A 167 -8.19 6.74 -1.12
C GLU A 167 -9.09 5.93 -0.18
N ASP A 168 -10.42 6.15 -0.20
CA ASP A 168 -11.38 5.34 0.55
C ASP A 168 -11.38 3.86 0.09
N ALA A 169 -11.30 3.63 -1.22
CA ALA A 169 -11.21 2.28 -1.77
C ALA A 169 -9.85 1.61 -1.45
N GLN A 170 -8.75 2.37 -1.45
CA GLN A 170 -7.45 1.89 -0.96
C GLN A 170 -7.54 1.44 0.50
N MET A 171 -8.20 2.23 1.37
CA MET A 171 -8.39 1.86 2.77
C MET A 171 -9.27 0.62 2.91
N THR A 172 -10.33 0.51 2.10
CA THR A 172 -11.16 -0.70 2.06
C THR A 172 -10.35 -1.95 1.72
N ILE A 173 -9.44 -1.87 0.73
CA ILE A 173 -8.51 -2.95 0.39
C ILE A 173 -7.63 -3.28 1.59
N CYS A 174 -7.02 -2.28 2.24
CA CYS A 174 -6.18 -2.48 3.42
C CYS A 174 -6.94 -3.21 4.55
N HIS A 175 -8.20 -2.82 4.81
CA HIS A 175 -9.05 -3.51 5.78
C HIS A 175 -9.35 -4.96 5.34
N MET A 176 -9.71 -5.21 4.07
CA MET A 176 -9.93 -6.57 3.58
C MET A 176 -8.70 -7.46 3.81
N LEU A 177 -7.49 -6.94 3.56
CA LEU A 177 -6.24 -7.65 3.79
C LEU A 177 -6.02 -7.98 5.28
N CYS A 178 -6.24 -7.02 6.18
CA CYS A 178 -6.06 -7.24 7.62
C CYS A 178 -7.12 -8.18 8.19
N TYR A 179 -8.39 -7.94 7.87
CA TYR A 179 -9.50 -8.73 8.40
C TYR A 179 -9.54 -10.16 7.84
N ALA A 180 -9.00 -10.41 6.64
CA ALA A 180 -8.79 -11.76 6.16
C ALA A 180 -7.98 -12.61 7.17
N PHE A 181 -6.90 -12.05 7.73
CA PHE A 181 -6.11 -12.72 8.77
C PHE A 181 -6.77 -12.71 10.15
N MET A 182 -7.51 -11.65 10.48
CA MET A 182 -8.18 -11.53 11.77
C MET A 182 -9.35 -12.52 11.92
N GLU A 183 -10.13 -12.71 10.86
CA GLU A 183 -11.36 -13.52 10.86
C GLU A 183 -11.08 -14.96 10.38
N GLN A 184 -10.05 -15.16 9.58
CA GLN A 184 -9.65 -16.48 9.07
C GLN A 184 -8.16 -16.76 9.33
N PRO A 185 -7.71 -16.83 10.60
CA PRO A 185 -6.30 -16.94 10.95
C PRO A 185 -5.60 -18.20 10.40
N ALA A 186 -6.37 -19.19 9.95
CA ALA A 186 -5.83 -20.40 9.32
C ALA A 186 -5.08 -20.13 8.00
N ILE A 187 -5.36 -19.02 7.29
CA ILE A 187 -4.68 -18.65 6.04
C ILE A 187 -3.21 -18.28 6.25
N ALA A 188 -2.82 -18.00 7.49
CA ALA A 188 -1.43 -17.69 7.87
C ALA A 188 -0.52 -18.94 7.93
N LYS A 189 -1.11 -20.12 7.97
CA LYS A 189 -0.41 -21.42 8.00
C LYS A 189 0.01 -21.84 6.60
#